data_5f2cb8a206cde88d824b323c8d47f80b
#
_entry.id   5f2cb8a206cde88d824b323c8d47f80b
#
_cell.length_a   1.000
_cell.length_b   1.000
_cell.length_c   1.000
_cell.angle_alpha   90.00
_cell.angle_beta   90.00
_cell.angle_gamma   90.00
#
_symmetry.space_group_name_H-M   'P 1'
#
loop_
_entity.id
_entity.type
_entity.pdbx_description
1 polymer ?
#
loop_
_entity_poly.entity_id
_entity_poly.type
_entity_poly.pdbx_seq_one_letter_code
_entity_poly.pdbx_strand_id
1 'polypeptide(L)'
;EPISFLGISDSAGNVVYDSHAQQERRQVFRPSTAWMIVDMLKDVVSGGTATAAKISGQTVAGKTGTNSDQRGVTFVGMTGWYVSSIWVGHDNYKPLSSKTTLFRSSKTTGSSGALPIWKSYMTKIHEVKGLDNRDIIEANPEDVGLVKVTTCAVSGQLATEACYNDSKGYGVVTDYWYEPTVPTVSCQMHQSVVTCTQTGMLATEFCPSTTTTGVVVIPNGHPLSAYVNDSQYGPVIAEYLGTANSLGYCTLHTSYETSTGGGWADGGFTDGSTENSLVPDARQLLQSAYDLMGSMDASSAAYANIQSAAATLESILSSGNPGMADVAGAMALLTQ
;
A
#
# COMPACT_ATOMS: atom_id res chain seq x y z
N GLU A 1 29.05 -22.14 -10.07
CA GLU A 1 29.57 -21.65 -11.36
C GLU A 1 29.15 -22.58 -12.50
N PRO A 2 28.96 -22.08 -13.73
CA PRO A 2 28.71 -22.95 -14.90
C PRO A 2 29.88 -23.92 -15.09
N ILE A 3 29.55 -25.20 -15.35
CA ILE A 3 30.53 -26.21 -15.58
C ILE A 3 30.71 -26.37 -17.09
N SER A 4 31.91 -26.10 -17.60
CA SER A 4 32.21 -26.21 -19.03
C SER A 4 32.56 -27.64 -19.48
N PHE A 5 33.00 -28.48 -18.54
CA PHE A 5 33.32 -29.90 -18.78
C PHE A 5 33.16 -30.69 -17.47
N LEU A 6 32.76 -31.94 -17.58
CA LEU A 6 32.45 -32.78 -16.40
C LEU A 6 33.71 -33.41 -15.79
N GLY A 7 34.68 -33.75 -16.63
CA GLY A 7 35.93 -34.38 -16.18
C GLY A 7 36.98 -34.42 -17.27
N ILE A 8 38.22 -34.63 -16.86
CA ILE A 8 39.35 -34.85 -17.73
C ILE A 8 39.99 -36.14 -17.28
N SER A 9 40.23 -37.06 -18.22
CA SER A 9 41.00 -38.30 -18.00
C SER A 9 42.25 -38.32 -18.82
N ASP A 10 43.30 -38.98 -18.32
CA ASP A 10 44.51 -39.25 -19.11
C ASP A 10 44.28 -40.37 -20.12
N SER A 11 45.28 -40.66 -20.92
CA SER A 11 45.22 -41.73 -21.95
C SER A 11 45.10 -43.14 -21.35
N ALA A 12 45.35 -43.31 -20.08
CA ALA A 12 45.18 -44.57 -19.34
C ALA A 12 43.79 -44.69 -18.68
N GLY A 13 42.94 -43.63 -18.80
CA GLY A 13 41.61 -43.60 -18.21
C GLY A 13 41.57 -43.10 -16.77
N ASN A 14 42.69 -42.66 -16.17
CA ASN A 14 42.69 -42.10 -14.86
C ASN A 14 42.07 -40.72 -14.86
N VAL A 15 41.18 -40.44 -13.90
CA VAL A 15 40.55 -39.14 -13.75
C VAL A 15 41.56 -38.11 -13.21
N VAL A 16 41.92 -37.13 -14.05
CA VAL A 16 42.85 -36.04 -13.74
C VAL A 16 42.08 -34.88 -13.08
N TYR A 17 40.86 -34.68 -13.53
CA TYR A 17 39.96 -33.62 -13.00
C TYR A 17 38.52 -34.15 -12.97
N ASP A 18 37.81 -33.90 -11.87
CA ASP A 18 36.39 -34.14 -11.72
C ASP A 18 35.74 -32.85 -11.26
N SER A 19 34.87 -32.27 -12.09
CA SER A 19 34.21 -31.02 -11.81
C SER A 19 33.28 -31.11 -10.60
N HIS A 20 32.70 -32.27 -10.30
CA HIS A 20 31.85 -32.46 -9.15
C HIS A 20 32.65 -32.53 -7.83
N ALA A 21 33.80 -33.17 -7.85
CA ALA A 21 34.70 -33.29 -6.70
C ALA A 21 35.44 -31.98 -6.37
N GLN A 22 35.68 -31.16 -7.39
CA GLN A 22 36.44 -29.89 -7.26
C GLN A 22 35.56 -28.65 -7.30
N GLN A 23 34.24 -28.82 -7.23
CA GLN A 23 33.30 -27.70 -7.23
C GLN A 23 33.43 -26.86 -5.94
N GLU A 24 33.97 -25.66 -6.07
CA GLU A 24 33.95 -24.70 -5.01
C GLU A 24 32.51 -24.17 -4.79
N ARG A 25 32.01 -24.32 -3.58
CA ARG A 25 30.74 -23.74 -3.17
C ARG A 25 31.01 -22.44 -2.46
N ARG A 26 30.51 -21.34 -3.01
CA ARG A 26 30.58 -20.01 -2.40
C ARG A 26 29.17 -19.53 -2.07
N GLN A 27 28.97 -19.11 -0.85
CA GLN A 27 27.73 -18.46 -0.45
C GLN A 27 27.65 -17.07 -1.08
N VAL A 28 26.62 -16.80 -1.89
CA VAL A 28 26.41 -15.56 -2.62
C VAL A 28 25.44 -14.65 -1.87
N PHE A 29 24.35 -15.22 -1.35
CA PHE A 29 23.33 -14.49 -0.61
C PHE A 29 23.37 -14.83 0.88
N ARG A 30 22.98 -13.90 1.73
CA ARG A 30 22.73 -14.20 3.14
C ARG A 30 21.63 -15.24 3.26
N PRO A 31 21.67 -16.14 4.24
CA PRO A 31 20.59 -17.10 4.48
C PRO A 31 19.22 -16.41 4.68
N SER A 32 19.19 -15.28 5.41
CA SER A 32 17.98 -14.46 5.58
C SER A 32 17.40 -13.97 4.25
N THR A 33 18.24 -13.48 3.34
CA THR A 33 17.80 -13.04 2.01
C THR A 33 17.21 -14.20 1.19
N ALA A 34 17.86 -15.36 1.22
CA ALA A 34 17.37 -16.55 0.51
C ALA A 34 16.02 -17.02 1.11
N TRP A 35 15.91 -17.01 2.44
CA TRP A 35 14.69 -17.38 3.15
C TRP A 35 13.52 -16.47 2.76
N MET A 36 13.70 -15.14 2.84
CA MET A 36 12.68 -14.16 2.48
C MET A 36 12.22 -14.28 1.03
N ILE A 37 13.18 -14.49 0.09
CA ILE A 37 12.85 -14.67 -1.33
C ILE A 37 11.99 -15.92 -1.53
N VAL A 38 12.34 -17.04 -0.90
CA VAL A 38 11.54 -18.28 -1.00
C VAL A 38 10.17 -18.10 -0.39
N ASP A 39 10.06 -17.39 0.73
CA ASP A 39 8.78 -17.10 1.37
C ASP A 39 7.87 -16.28 0.45
N MET A 40 8.38 -15.18 -0.13
CA MET A 40 7.65 -14.41 -1.15
C MET A 40 7.26 -15.25 -2.37
N LEU A 41 8.09 -16.21 -2.78
CA LEU A 41 7.78 -17.11 -3.91
C LEU A 41 6.71 -18.15 -3.57
N LYS A 42 6.55 -18.52 -2.29
CA LYS A 42 5.41 -19.33 -1.81
C LYS A 42 4.11 -18.54 -1.97
N ASP A 43 4.11 -17.23 -1.68
CA ASP A 43 2.93 -16.37 -1.82
C ASP A 43 2.47 -16.24 -3.27
N VAL A 44 3.39 -16.25 -4.23
CA VAL A 44 3.04 -16.27 -5.65
C VAL A 44 2.22 -17.52 -6.01
N VAL A 45 2.47 -18.64 -5.32
CA VAL A 45 1.72 -19.90 -5.51
C VAL A 45 0.48 -19.97 -4.63
N SER A 46 0.49 -19.37 -3.44
CA SER A 46 -0.64 -19.38 -2.51
C SER A 46 -1.81 -18.53 -3.01
N GLY A 47 -1.56 -17.31 -3.48
CA GLY A 47 -2.55 -16.32 -3.89
C GLY A 47 -2.20 -15.48 -5.11
N GLY A 48 -1.00 -15.63 -5.70
CA GLY A 48 -0.51 -14.82 -6.79
C GLY A 48 -0.72 -15.41 -8.18
N THR A 49 0.18 -15.06 -9.11
CA THR A 49 0.09 -15.41 -10.54
C THR A 49 0.37 -16.88 -10.85
N ALA A 50 0.78 -17.69 -9.85
CA ALA A 50 1.12 -19.10 -10.04
C ALA A 50 0.28 -20.06 -9.18
N THR A 51 -0.96 -19.71 -8.83
CA THR A 51 -1.85 -20.57 -8.03
C THR A 51 -2.09 -21.95 -8.67
N ALA A 52 -2.01 -22.05 -9.98
CA ALA A 52 -2.12 -23.30 -10.70
C ALA A 52 -0.91 -24.25 -10.49
N ALA A 53 0.21 -23.77 -9.92
CA ALA A 53 1.40 -24.60 -9.63
C ALA A 53 1.24 -25.49 -8.40
N LYS A 54 0.20 -25.32 -7.59
CA LYS A 54 -0.05 -26.13 -6.39
C LYS A 54 -0.02 -27.63 -6.71
N ILE A 55 0.79 -28.37 -5.98
CA ILE A 55 0.86 -29.84 -6.02
C ILE A 55 0.28 -30.32 -4.68
N SER A 56 -0.67 -31.27 -4.72
CA SER A 56 -1.29 -31.80 -3.53
C SER A 56 -0.25 -32.41 -2.59
N GLY A 57 -0.28 -32.03 -1.31
CA GLY A 57 0.64 -32.55 -0.30
C GLY A 57 2.09 -32.03 -0.44
N GLN A 58 2.35 -30.97 -1.23
CA GLN A 58 3.70 -30.42 -1.38
C GLN A 58 3.73 -28.90 -1.16
N THR A 59 4.76 -28.43 -0.48
CA THR A 59 5.10 -27.01 -0.45
C THR A 59 5.73 -26.62 -1.78
N VAL A 60 5.15 -25.62 -2.45
CA VAL A 60 5.62 -25.14 -3.76
C VAL A 60 5.88 -23.65 -3.69
N ALA A 61 7.01 -23.23 -4.23
CA ALA A 61 7.35 -21.84 -4.48
C ALA A 61 7.72 -21.67 -5.96
N GLY A 62 7.47 -20.48 -6.52
CA GLY A 62 7.82 -20.28 -7.93
C GLY A 62 7.39 -18.93 -8.48
N LYS A 63 7.87 -18.64 -9.72
CA LYS A 63 7.56 -17.38 -10.40
C LYS A 63 7.36 -17.59 -11.89
N THR A 64 6.31 -16.96 -12.40
CA THR A 64 6.04 -16.88 -13.84
C THR A 64 6.86 -15.77 -14.48
N GLY A 65 7.27 -15.96 -15.73
CA GLY A 65 7.85 -14.94 -16.57
C GLY A 65 7.13 -14.84 -17.91
N THR A 66 6.95 -13.62 -18.38
CA THR A 66 6.41 -13.34 -19.72
C THR A 66 7.16 -12.12 -20.24
N ASN A 67 7.86 -12.29 -21.36
CA ASN A 67 8.54 -11.15 -21.95
C ASN A 67 7.63 -10.30 -22.85
N SER A 68 8.14 -9.15 -23.29
CA SER A 68 7.44 -8.26 -24.21
C SER A 68 7.04 -9.03 -25.50
N ASP A 69 5.86 -8.74 -26.03
CA ASP A 69 5.27 -9.40 -27.21
C ASP A 69 5.06 -10.92 -27.06
N GLN A 70 5.19 -11.46 -25.83
CA GLN A 70 4.97 -12.89 -25.56
C GLN A 70 5.82 -13.83 -26.45
N ARG A 71 7.06 -13.45 -26.74
CA ARG A 71 7.99 -14.25 -27.57
C ARG A 71 8.63 -15.39 -26.81
N GLY A 72 8.65 -15.30 -25.47
CA GLY A 72 9.09 -16.35 -24.57
C GLY A 72 8.35 -16.26 -23.25
N VAL A 73 7.94 -17.39 -22.74
CA VAL A 73 7.29 -17.50 -21.44
C VAL A 73 8.02 -18.53 -20.59
N THR A 74 8.12 -18.25 -19.29
CA THR A 74 8.86 -19.07 -18.36
C THR A 74 8.06 -19.37 -17.13
N PHE A 75 8.40 -20.45 -16.48
CA PHE A 75 8.06 -20.72 -15.09
C PHE A 75 9.27 -21.38 -14.42
N VAL A 76 9.69 -20.81 -13.30
CA VAL A 76 10.66 -21.43 -12.39
C VAL A 76 9.89 -21.81 -11.14
N GLY A 77 9.96 -23.09 -10.79
CA GLY A 77 9.27 -23.60 -9.59
C GLY A 77 10.17 -24.56 -8.83
N MET A 78 9.89 -24.65 -7.54
CA MET A 78 10.63 -25.50 -6.61
C MET A 78 9.71 -26.15 -5.59
N THR A 79 10.14 -27.32 -5.15
CA THR A 79 9.66 -28.02 -3.97
C THR A 79 10.84 -28.24 -3.04
N GLY A 80 10.66 -28.81 -1.86
CA GLY A 80 11.77 -29.16 -0.98
C GLY A 80 12.75 -30.20 -1.58
N TRP A 81 12.42 -30.79 -2.73
CA TRP A 81 13.21 -31.83 -3.38
C TRP A 81 13.91 -31.34 -4.65
N TYR A 82 13.22 -30.55 -5.47
CA TYR A 82 13.70 -30.17 -6.79
C TYR A 82 13.42 -28.72 -7.12
N VAL A 83 14.34 -28.13 -7.86
CA VAL A 83 14.17 -26.84 -8.55
C VAL A 83 14.23 -27.10 -10.04
N SER A 84 13.29 -26.57 -10.78
CA SER A 84 13.33 -26.66 -12.22
C SER A 84 12.69 -25.47 -12.92
N SER A 85 13.07 -25.25 -14.16
CA SER A 85 12.56 -24.19 -14.99
C SER A 85 12.04 -24.72 -16.32
N ILE A 86 10.96 -24.11 -16.80
CA ILE A 86 10.43 -24.31 -18.15
C ILE A 86 10.51 -22.99 -18.89
N TRP A 87 11.04 -23.03 -20.08
CA TRP A 87 10.94 -21.97 -21.06
C TRP A 87 10.20 -22.49 -22.30
N VAL A 88 9.28 -21.67 -22.82
CA VAL A 88 8.55 -21.96 -24.06
C VAL A 88 8.69 -20.76 -24.98
N GLY A 89 9.11 -20.99 -26.18
CA GLY A 89 9.32 -19.99 -27.21
C GLY A 89 9.57 -20.61 -28.56
N HIS A 90 9.64 -19.79 -29.61
CA HIS A 90 10.06 -20.20 -30.94
C HIS A 90 11.57 -20.00 -31.11
N ASP A 91 12.24 -20.89 -31.82
CA ASP A 91 13.68 -20.79 -32.13
C ASP A 91 14.04 -19.48 -32.83
N ASN A 92 13.17 -18.97 -33.67
CA ASN A 92 13.32 -17.70 -34.39
C ASN A 92 12.73 -16.48 -33.66
N TYR A 93 12.51 -16.60 -32.36
CA TYR A 93 12.05 -15.54 -31.46
C TYR A 93 10.81 -14.78 -31.95
N LYS A 94 9.83 -15.46 -32.48
CA LYS A 94 8.52 -14.92 -32.88
C LYS A 94 7.55 -14.94 -31.72
N PRO A 95 6.54 -14.05 -31.72
CA PRO A 95 5.47 -14.09 -30.72
C PRO A 95 4.76 -15.46 -30.70
N LEU A 96 4.48 -15.95 -29.50
CA LEU A 96 3.66 -17.14 -29.28
C LEU A 96 2.21 -16.78 -29.63
N SER A 97 1.79 -17.11 -30.84
CA SER A 97 0.44 -16.73 -31.30
C SER A 97 -0.64 -17.65 -30.74
N SER A 98 -1.83 -17.09 -30.58
CA SER A 98 -3.03 -17.75 -30.06
C SER A 98 -3.59 -18.91 -30.93
N LYS A 99 -3.02 -19.13 -32.11
CA LYS A 99 -3.55 -20.11 -33.09
C LYS A 99 -2.86 -21.45 -33.07
N THR A 100 -1.95 -21.70 -32.12
CA THR A 100 -1.35 -23.04 -31.98
C THR A 100 -2.25 -23.92 -31.13
N THR A 101 -2.41 -25.18 -31.54
CA THR A 101 -3.24 -26.18 -30.85
C THR A 101 -2.85 -26.45 -29.39
N LEU A 102 -1.66 -26.01 -28.97
CA LEU A 102 -1.15 -26.16 -27.62
C LEU A 102 -1.69 -25.09 -26.63
N PHE A 103 -2.07 -23.92 -27.12
CA PHE A 103 -2.50 -22.80 -26.25
C PHE A 103 -3.83 -22.25 -26.72
N ARG A 104 -4.88 -22.50 -25.96
CA ARG A 104 -6.27 -22.07 -26.26
C ARG A 104 -6.53 -20.59 -26.00
N SER A 105 -5.54 -19.81 -25.54
CA SER A 105 -5.70 -18.40 -25.16
C SER A 105 -5.12 -17.47 -26.22
N SER A 106 -5.75 -16.33 -26.39
CA SER A 106 -5.28 -15.25 -27.26
C SER A 106 -3.96 -14.60 -26.80
N LYS A 107 -3.54 -14.89 -25.57
CA LYS A 107 -2.28 -14.41 -24.97
C LYS A 107 -1.63 -15.55 -24.19
N THR A 108 -0.46 -16.01 -24.64
CA THR A 108 0.31 -17.02 -23.91
C THR A 108 1.18 -16.32 -22.87
N THR A 109 1.02 -16.69 -21.61
CA THR A 109 1.77 -16.16 -20.47
C THR A 109 2.55 -17.29 -19.78
N GLY A 110 3.43 -16.96 -18.84
CA GLY A 110 4.11 -17.95 -18.03
C GLY A 110 3.15 -18.89 -17.31
N SER A 111 2.01 -18.37 -16.83
CA SER A 111 1.00 -19.17 -16.12
C SER A 111 0.16 -20.06 -17.05
N SER A 112 -0.06 -19.68 -18.31
CA SER A 112 -0.84 -20.48 -19.27
C SER A 112 0.01 -21.39 -20.15
N GLY A 113 1.27 -21.06 -20.37
CA GLY A 113 2.18 -21.80 -21.26
C GLY A 113 3.19 -22.69 -20.55
N ALA A 114 4.04 -22.12 -19.71
CA ALA A 114 5.16 -22.83 -19.08
C ALA A 114 4.76 -23.57 -17.79
N LEU A 115 3.94 -22.94 -16.94
CA LEU A 115 3.53 -23.49 -15.66
C LEU A 115 2.78 -24.83 -15.76
N PRO A 116 1.81 -25.05 -16.67
CA PRO A 116 1.13 -26.34 -16.77
C PRO A 116 2.06 -27.50 -17.10
N ILE A 117 3.08 -27.24 -17.94
CA ILE A 117 4.11 -28.23 -18.29
C ILE A 117 4.93 -28.57 -17.04
N TRP A 118 5.40 -27.55 -16.32
CA TRP A 118 6.14 -27.72 -15.07
C TRP A 118 5.32 -28.54 -14.06
N LYS A 119 4.07 -28.16 -13.82
CA LYS A 119 3.20 -28.85 -12.89
C LYS A 119 3.03 -30.33 -13.26
N SER A 120 2.78 -30.61 -14.53
CA SER A 120 2.51 -31.98 -14.99
C SER A 120 3.68 -32.90 -14.67
N TYR A 121 4.90 -32.54 -15.05
CA TYR A 121 6.03 -33.43 -14.81
C TYR A 121 6.49 -33.43 -13.35
N MET A 122 6.43 -32.28 -12.64
CA MET A 122 6.79 -32.24 -11.23
C MET A 122 5.84 -33.09 -10.38
N THR A 123 4.54 -33.01 -10.63
CA THR A 123 3.58 -33.92 -9.98
C THR A 123 3.94 -35.37 -10.25
N LYS A 124 4.26 -35.70 -11.51
CA LYS A 124 4.62 -37.08 -11.86
C LYS A 124 5.92 -37.56 -11.21
N ILE A 125 6.92 -36.68 -11.08
CA ILE A 125 8.17 -37.01 -10.35
C ILE A 125 7.86 -37.34 -8.88
N HIS A 126 7.07 -36.50 -8.21
CA HIS A 126 6.73 -36.71 -6.80
C HIS A 126 5.94 -38.02 -6.59
N GLU A 127 4.97 -38.29 -7.45
CA GLU A 127 4.20 -39.55 -7.42
C GLU A 127 5.09 -40.79 -7.62
N VAL A 128 5.89 -40.82 -8.70
CA VAL A 128 6.72 -41.97 -9.03
C VAL A 128 7.79 -42.25 -7.98
N LYS A 129 8.33 -41.19 -7.37
CA LYS A 129 9.37 -41.31 -6.36
C LYS A 129 8.82 -41.46 -4.92
N GLY A 130 7.51 -41.32 -4.74
CA GLY A 130 6.86 -41.37 -3.42
C GLY A 130 7.40 -40.33 -2.45
N LEU A 131 7.58 -39.08 -2.92
CA LEU A 131 8.19 -38.02 -2.13
C LEU A 131 7.16 -37.35 -1.20
N ASP A 132 7.45 -37.39 0.09
CA ASP A 132 6.69 -36.69 1.09
C ASP A 132 6.90 -35.17 1.01
N ASN A 133 6.05 -34.40 1.72
CA ASN A 133 6.25 -32.96 1.85
C ASN A 133 7.55 -32.67 2.62
N ARG A 134 8.33 -31.77 2.05
CA ARG A 134 9.53 -31.23 2.66
C ARG A 134 9.56 -29.72 2.47
N ASP A 135 9.97 -29.00 3.49
CA ASP A 135 10.14 -27.57 3.35
C ASP A 135 11.27 -27.23 2.38
N ILE A 136 11.06 -26.16 1.61
CA ILE A 136 12.05 -25.69 0.61
C ILE A 136 13.30 -25.17 1.32
N ILE A 137 13.12 -24.50 2.46
CA ILE A 137 14.19 -24.13 3.38
C ILE A 137 13.84 -24.68 4.75
N GLU A 138 14.74 -25.49 5.29
CA GLU A 138 14.56 -26.18 6.59
C GLU A 138 14.87 -25.27 7.79
N ALA A 139 15.63 -24.17 7.58
CA ALA A 139 15.97 -23.24 8.64
C ALA A 139 14.74 -22.45 9.10
N ASN A 140 14.55 -22.33 10.43
CA ASN A 140 13.57 -21.42 10.96
C ASN A 140 13.99 -19.97 10.66
N PRO A 141 13.06 -19.03 10.50
CA PRO A 141 13.39 -17.64 10.22
C PRO A 141 14.31 -17.03 11.27
N GLU A 142 14.12 -17.35 12.55
CA GLU A 142 14.92 -16.86 13.66
C GLU A 142 16.38 -17.33 13.57
N ASP A 143 16.63 -18.56 13.11
CA ASP A 143 17.98 -19.13 12.95
C ASP A 143 18.80 -18.40 11.88
N VAL A 144 18.14 -17.68 11.00
CA VAL A 144 18.77 -16.87 9.93
C VAL A 144 18.71 -15.37 10.19
N GLY A 145 18.35 -14.97 11.42
CA GLY A 145 18.30 -13.59 11.85
C GLY A 145 17.09 -12.80 11.32
N LEU A 146 15.97 -13.48 11.14
CA LEU A 146 14.69 -12.87 10.78
C LEU A 146 13.78 -12.80 12.00
N VAL A 147 13.07 -11.68 12.13
CA VAL A 147 12.08 -11.44 13.18
C VAL A 147 10.77 -10.96 12.55
N LYS A 148 9.64 -11.32 13.15
CA LYS A 148 8.33 -10.79 12.74
C LYS A 148 8.09 -9.44 13.39
N VAL A 149 7.79 -8.44 12.58
CA VAL A 149 7.52 -7.08 13.03
C VAL A 149 6.25 -6.57 12.35
N THR A 150 5.40 -5.92 13.14
CA THR A 150 4.24 -5.21 12.62
C THR A 150 4.62 -3.77 12.32
N THR A 151 4.54 -3.39 11.06
CA THR A 151 4.86 -2.07 10.57
C THR A 151 3.63 -1.40 9.95
N CYS A 152 3.68 -0.10 9.82
CA CYS A 152 2.70 0.65 9.06
C CYS A 152 2.82 0.29 7.57
N ALA A 153 1.72 -0.14 6.96
CA ALA A 153 1.70 -0.53 5.55
C ALA A 153 1.97 0.65 4.59
N VAL A 154 1.78 1.89 5.04
CA VAL A 154 2.00 3.10 4.23
C VAL A 154 3.43 3.61 4.37
N SER A 155 3.95 3.73 5.59
CA SER A 155 5.28 4.33 5.83
C SER A 155 6.42 3.32 5.96
N GLY A 156 6.12 2.04 6.21
CA GLY A 156 7.12 1.02 6.56
C GLY A 156 7.74 1.19 7.95
N GLN A 157 7.34 2.20 8.73
CA GLN A 157 7.80 2.44 10.11
C GLN A 157 7.02 1.57 11.11
N LEU A 158 7.44 1.53 12.38
CA LEU A 158 6.72 0.79 13.42
C LEU A 158 5.28 1.28 13.51
N ALA A 159 4.35 0.32 13.56
CA ALA A 159 2.92 0.64 13.61
C ALA A 159 2.55 1.35 14.93
N THR A 160 1.65 2.32 14.83
CA THR A 160 1.04 3.04 15.95
C THR A 160 -0.45 2.68 16.03
N GLU A 161 -1.10 3.06 17.13
CA GLU A 161 -2.55 2.87 17.27
C GLU A 161 -3.34 3.48 16.10
N ALA A 162 -2.91 4.65 15.61
CA ALA A 162 -3.52 5.27 14.43
C ALA A 162 -3.43 4.38 13.17
N CYS A 163 -2.35 3.61 13.01
CA CYS A 163 -2.24 2.67 11.89
C CYS A 163 -3.24 1.51 12.01
N TYR A 164 -3.44 0.96 13.21
CA TYR A 164 -4.41 -0.12 13.41
C TYR A 164 -5.86 0.33 13.15
N ASN A 165 -6.15 1.61 13.38
CA ASN A 165 -7.47 2.21 13.18
C ASN A 165 -7.60 2.92 11.83
N ASP A 166 -6.76 2.59 10.84
CA ASP A 166 -6.80 3.22 9.51
C ASP A 166 -8.16 3.07 8.83
N SER A 167 -8.72 4.20 8.40
CA SER A 167 -10.07 4.29 7.80
C SER A 167 -10.22 3.51 6.49
N LYS A 168 -9.12 3.24 5.79
CA LYS A 168 -9.09 2.47 4.54
C LYS A 168 -8.78 0.99 4.76
N GLY A 169 -8.40 0.57 5.97
CA GLY A 169 -8.06 -0.81 6.30
C GLY A 169 -6.69 -1.27 5.82
N TYR A 170 -5.83 -0.36 5.39
CA TYR A 170 -4.46 -0.68 4.91
C TYR A 170 -3.38 -0.39 5.95
N GLY A 171 -3.76 -0.14 7.21
CA GLY A 171 -2.92 0.50 8.20
C GLY A 171 -1.68 -0.28 8.61
N VAL A 172 -1.75 -1.60 8.72
CA VAL A 172 -0.64 -2.40 9.26
C VAL A 172 -0.38 -3.66 8.42
N VAL A 173 0.89 -4.06 8.42
CA VAL A 173 1.36 -5.34 7.88
C VAL A 173 2.33 -5.98 8.86
N THR A 174 2.18 -7.29 9.10
CA THR A 174 3.11 -8.08 9.90
C THR A 174 3.88 -8.99 8.96
N ASP A 175 5.20 -8.81 8.91
CA ASP A 175 6.06 -9.55 8.00
C ASP A 175 7.44 -9.78 8.62
N TYR A 176 8.27 -10.60 7.95
CA TYR A 176 9.64 -10.87 8.36
C TYR A 176 10.59 -9.74 7.98
N TRP A 177 11.41 -9.38 8.93
CA TRP A 177 12.47 -8.38 8.78
C TRP A 177 13.82 -9.01 9.14
N TYR A 178 14.86 -8.63 8.40
CA TYR A 178 16.22 -8.90 8.87
C TYR A 178 16.48 -8.01 10.10
N GLU A 179 16.77 -8.61 11.23
CA GLU A 179 16.80 -7.95 12.55
C GLU A 179 17.55 -6.60 12.56
N PRO A 180 18.76 -6.45 11.93
CA PRO A 180 19.44 -5.16 11.87
C PRO A 180 18.75 -4.09 11.01
N THR A 181 17.71 -4.43 10.25
CA THR A 181 16.98 -3.50 9.37
C THR A 181 15.58 -3.18 9.88
N VAL A 182 15.21 -3.70 11.05
CA VAL A 182 13.94 -3.37 11.70
C VAL A 182 13.84 -1.87 11.92
N PRO A 183 12.75 -1.21 11.50
CA PRO A 183 12.57 0.20 11.74
C PRO A 183 12.54 0.49 13.25
N THR A 184 13.21 1.55 13.67
CA THR A 184 13.28 2.00 15.08
C THR A 184 12.39 3.20 15.36
N VAL A 185 11.81 3.80 14.31
CA VAL A 185 10.94 4.99 14.39
C VAL A 185 9.50 4.56 14.21
N SER A 186 8.62 5.07 15.06
CA SER A 186 7.17 4.89 14.93
C SER A 186 6.61 5.68 13.74
N CYS A 187 5.51 5.19 13.18
CA CYS A 187 4.84 5.82 12.04
C CYS A 187 4.49 7.29 12.33
N GLN A 188 4.91 8.17 11.43
CA GLN A 188 4.59 9.59 11.47
C GLN A 188 3.56 10.00 10.40
N MET A 189 3.15 9.05 9.56
CA MET A 189 2.17 9.32 8.51
C MET A 189 0.72 9.10 8.96
N HIS A 190 0.47 8.23 9.95
CA HIS A 190 -0.87 8.06 10.49
C HIS A 190 -1.10 8.95 11.71
N GLN A 191 -2.24 9.63 11.72
CA GLN A 191 -2.71 10.42 12.85
C GLN A 191 -4.12 9.96 13.24
N SER A 192 -4.39 9.95 14.56
CA SER A 192 -5.73 9.68 15.08
C SER A 192 -6.57 10.95 15.00
N VAL A 193 -7.72 10.85 14.38
CA VAL A 193 -8.73 11.90 14.30
C VAL A 193 -10.05 11.37 14.85
N VAL A 194 -10.88 12.27 15.38
CA VAL A 194 -12.24 11.94 15.82
C VAL A 194 -13.19 12.18 14.65
N THR A 195 -13.93 11.14 14.26
CA THR A 195 -14.88 11.19 13.16
C THR A 195 -16.29 10.93 13.64
N CYS A 196 -17.26 11.52 12.95
CA CYS A 196 -18.68 11.24 13.16
C CYS A 196 -19.01 9.83 12.64
N THR A 197 -19.64 8.99 13.46
CA THR A 197 -19.98 7.61 13.09
C THR A 197 -20.98 7.51 11.93
N GLN A 198 -21.80 8.54 11.71
CA GLN A 198 -22.80 8.55 10.66
C GLN A 198 -22.26 9.02 9.31
N THR A 199 -21.34 9.98 9.31
CA THR A 199 -20.83 10.57 8.07
C THR A 199 -19.41 10.14 7.71
N GLY A 200 -18.64 9.63 8.68
CA GLY A 200 -17.20 9.36 8.52
C GLY A 200 -16.32 10.62 8.42
N MET A 201 -16.91 11.81 8.46
CA MET A 201 -16.22 13.11 8.41
C MET A 201 -15.66 13.47 9.79
N LEU A 202 -14.76 14.46 9.86
CA LEU A 202 -14.27 14.98 11.14
C LEU A 202 -15.45 15.39 12.02
N ALA A 203 -15.44 14.95 13.27
CA ALA A 203 -16.55 15.23 14.17
C ALA A 203 -16.60 16.69 14.58
N THR A 204 -17.81 17.22 14.72
CA THR A 204 -18.11 18.47 15.39
C THR A 204 -18.57 18.18 16.80
N GLU A 205 -18.67 19.21 17.65
CA GLU A 205 -19.23 19.10 18.99
C GLU A 205 -20.71 18.65 19.00
N PHE A 206 -21.40 18.78 17.88
CA PHE A 206 -22.80 18.42 17.69
C PHE A 206 -23.00 16.96 17.26
N CYS A 207 -21.94 16.22 16.99
CA CYS A 207 -22.06 14.84 16.57
C CYS A 207 -22.52 13.95 17.73
N PRO A 208 -23.67 13.27 17.61
CA PRO A 208 -24.25 12.48 18.70
C PRO A 208 -23.42 11.23 19.03
N SER A 209 -22.61 10.78 18.08
CA SER A 209 -21.74 9.62 18.24
C SER A 209 -20.48 9.80 17.40
N THR A 210 -19.34 9.53 18.02
CA THR A 210 -18.03 9.70 17.40
C THR A 210 -17.18 8.45 17.57
N THR A 211 -16.20 8.28 16.70
CA THR A 211 -15.18 7.22 16.80
C THR A 211 -13.82 7.79 16.49
N THR A 212 -12.78 7.19 17.07
CA THR A 212 -11.41 7.52 16.72
C THR A 212 -10.99 6.72 15.50
N THR A 213 -10.52 7.39 14.48
CA THR A 213 -10.12 6.82 13.20
C THR A 213 -8.69 7.24 12.86
N GLY A 214 -7.89 6.33 12.30
CA GLY A 214 -6.60 6.65 11.74
C GLY A 214 -6.75 7.22 10.33
N VAL A 215 -6.04 8.29 10.04
CA VAL A 215 -5.97 8.88 8.70
C VAL A 215 -4.52 9.14 8.33
N VAL A 216 -4.23 9.03 7.03
CA VAL A 216 -2.88 9.32 6.52
C VAL A 216 -2.70 10.82 6.38
N VAL A 217 -1.61 11.33 6.93
CA VAL A 217 -1.12 12.70 6.73
C VAL A 217 0.22 12.61 6.04
N ILE A 218 0.35 13.25 4.91
CA ILE A 218 1.62 13.27 4.16
C ILE A 218 2.50 14.37 4.74
N PRO A 219 3.64 14.04 5.38
CA PRO A 219 4.49 15.03 6.01
C PRO A 219 5.12 15.98 4.98
N ASN A 220 5.39 17.21 5.38
CA ASN A 220 6.17 18.14 4.59
C ASN A 220 7.54 17.55 4.26
N GLY A 221 7.96 17.66 3.00
CA GLY A 221 9.21 17.07 2.52
C GLY A 221 9.10 15.61 2.05
N HIS A 222 7.97 14.94 2.28
CA HIS A 222 7.72 13.63 1.67
C HIS A 222 7.56 13.80 0.14
N PRO A 223 8.06 12.86 -0.70
CA PRO A 223 7.93 12.98 -2.16
C PRO A 223 6.50 13.21 -2.67
N LEU A 224 5.50 12.65 -1.99
CA LEU A 224 4.09 12.86 -2.33
C LEU A 224 3.54 14.23 -1.90
N SER A 225 4.23 14.98 -1.04
CA SER A 225 3.73 16.27 -0.53
C SER A 225 3.53 17.30 -1.63
N ALA A 226 4.34 17.24 -2.70
CA ALA A 226 4.18 18.10 -3.88
C ALA A 226 2.90 17.82 -4.69
N TYR A 227 2.30 16.64 -4.52
CA TYR A 227 1.16 16.18 -5.31
C TYR A 227 -0.16 16.14 -4.53
N VAL A 228 -0.14 16.34 -3.22
CA VAL A 228 -1.37 16.27 -2.38
C VAL A 228 -2.42 17.28 -2.83
N ASN A 229 -1.99 18.48 -3.21
CA ASN A 229 -2.86 19.56 -3.67
C ASN A 229 -2.90 19.68 -5.22
N ASP A 230 -2.28 18.75 -5.94
CA ASP A 230 -2.33 18.73 -7.40
C ASP A 230 -3.72 18.34 -7.89
N SER A 231 -4.23 19.02 -8.92
CA SER A 231 -5.59 18.80 -9.43
C SER A 231 -5.78 17.42 -10.07
N GLN A 232 -4.72 16.79 -10.56
CA GLN A 232 -4.74 15.47 -11.18
C GLN A 232 -4.45 14.35 -10.19
N TYR A 233 -3.43 14.52 -9.35
CA TYR A 233 -2.93 13.46 -8.45
C TYR A 233 -3.49 13.53 -7.04
N GLY A 234 -3.84 14.73 -6.56
CA GLY A 234 -4.40 14.90 -5.21
C GLY A 234 -5.65 14.06 -4.94
N PRO A 235 -6.67 14.04 -5.82
CA PRO A 235 -7.84 13.19 -5.65
C PRO A 235 -7.50 11.69 -5.60
N VAL A 236 -6.54 11.25 -6.42
CA VAL A 236 -6.09 9.83 -6.43
C VAL A 236 -5.39 9.49 -5.11
N ILE A 237 -4.50 10.36 -4.62
CA ILE A 237 -3.82 10.18 -3.34
C ILE A 237 -4.85 10.10 -2.21
N ALA A 238 -5.83 11.00 -2.18
CA ALA A 238 -6.89 11.03 -1.18
C ALA A 238 -7.78 9.77 -1.23
N GLU A 239 -8.10 9.28 -2.42
CA GLU A 239 -8.88 8.05 -2.60
C GLU A 239 -8.16 6.83 -2.03
N TYR A 240 -6.87 6.67 -2.34
CA TYR A 240 -6.10 5.49 -1.92
C TYR A 240 -5.59 5.58 -0.48
N LEU A 241 -5.13 6.73 -0.03
CA LEU A 241 -4.55 6.88 1.31
C LEU A 241 -5.54 7.39 2.35
N GLY A 242 -6.68 8.00 1.95
CA GLY A 242 -7.63 8.58 2.89
C GLY A 242 -7.01 9.69 3.73
N THR A 243 -6.35 10.63 3.07
CA THR A 243 -5.60 11.70 3.75
C THR A 243 -6.50 12.62 4.57
N ALA A 244 -6.00 13.10 5.71
CA ALA A 244 -6.71 14.03 6.57
C ALA A 244 -7.17 15.31 5.83
N ASN A 245 -6.38 15.75 4.85
CA ASN A 245 -6.69 16.94 4.04
C ASN A 245 -7.95 16.78 3.16
N SER A 246 -8.44 15.54 2.97
CA SER A 246 -9.69 15.26 2.23
C SER A 246 -10.90 15.09 3.12
N LEU A 247 -10.73 15.04 4.46
CA LEU A 247 -11.80 14.90 5.43
C LEU A 247 -12.29 16.28 5.85
N GLY A 248 -13.43 16.73 5.32
CA GLY A 248 -14.14 17.89 5.86
C GLY A 248 -14.79 17.59 7.21
N TYR A 249 -15.21 18.63 7.91
CA TYR A 249 -16.03 18.47 9.11
C TYR A 249 -17.44 17.96 8.79
N CYS A 250 -18.03 17.26 9.74
CA CYS A 250 -19.39 16.75 9.62
C CYS A 250 -20.38 17.89 9.32
N THR A 251 -21.07 17.77 8.18
CA THR A 251 -22.08 18.74 7.74
C THR A 251 -23.49 18.34 8.14
N LEU A 252 -23.68 17.12 8.67
CA LEU A 252 -24.98 16.63 9.11
C LEU A 252 -25.36 17.14 10.50
N HIS A 253 -24.37 17.29 11.37
CA HIS A 253 -24.59 17.69 12.78
C HIS A 253 -23.93 19.05 12.99
N THR A 254 -24.68 20.11 12.73
CA THR A 254 -24.19 21.50 12.76
C THR A 254 -24.80 22.35 13.90
N SER A 255 -25.77 21.80 14.63
CA SER A 255 -26.40 22.45 15.78
C SER A 255 -26.98 21.42 16.75
N TYR A 256 -27.20 21.80 18.01
CA TYR A 256 -27.96 20.98 18.95
C TYR A 256 -29.39 20.82 18.43
N GLU A 257 -29.75 19.63 17.93
CA GLU A 257 -31.15 19.26 17.85
C GLU A 257 -31.65 19.05 19.29
N THR A 258 -32.36 20.00 19.81
CA THR A 258 -33.15 19.80 21.04
C THR A 258 -34.19 18.74 20.72
N SER A 259 -33.91 17.48 21.11
CA SER A 259 -34.91 16.43 21.13
C SER A 259 -35.95 16.69 22.19
N THR A 260 -36.89 17.58 21.89
CA THR A 260 -38.15 17.67 22.61
C THR A 260 -39.18 16.90 21.80
N GLY A 261 -39.35 15.62 22.17
CA GLY A 261 -40.54 14.89 21.78
C GLY A 261 -41.80 15.58 22.39
N GLY A 262 -42.79 15.81 21.53
CA GLY A 262 -44.09 16.27 21.98
C GLY A 262 -44.71 17.21 20.96
N GLY A 263 -45.59 16.66 20.08
CA GLY A 263 -46.31 17.45 19.11
C GLY A 263 -47.21 18.52 19.76
N TRP A 264 -47.42 19.61 19.05
CA TRP A 264 -48.67 20.34 18.86
C TRP A 264 -48.54 21.23 17.63
N ALA A 265 -49.55 21.15 16.81
CA ALA A 265 -49.67 21.89 15.57
C ALA A 265 -49.97 23.37 15.83
N ASP A 266 -49.65 24.16 14.80
CA ASP A 266 -50.27 25.42 14.40
C ASP A 266 -49.70 26.72 14.98
N GLY A 267 -49.38 27.64 14.04
CA GLY A 267 -49.16 29.05 14.34
C GLY A 267 -47.90 29.62 13.68
N GLY A 268 -48.02 30.05 12.42
CA GLY A 268 -46.95 30.70 11.68
C GLY A 268 -46.40 31.96 12.36
N PHE A 269 -45.06 32.04 12.32
CA PHE A 269 -44.34 33.31 12.33
C PHE A 269 -43.14 33.19 11.43
N THR A 270 -43.15 33.91 10.34
CA THR A 270 -42.01 34.22 9.51
C THR A 270 -41.18 35.28 10.21
N ASP A 271 -40.03 34.94 10.74
CA ASP A 271 -38.95 35.90 10.91
C ASP A 271 -37.68 35.27 10.37
N GLY A 272 -37.23 35.79 9.23
CA GLY A 272 -36.04 35.38 8.54
C GLY A 272 -34.80 36.05 9.13
N SER A 273 -34.19 35.42 10.11
CA SER A 273 -32.80 35.69 10.46
C SER A 273 -32.15 34.42 11.03
N THR A 274 -31.81 33.47 10.17
CA THR A 274 -30.80 32.49 10.53
C THR A 274 -29.43 33.21 10.46
N GLU A 275 -29.06 33.87 11.56
CA GLU A 275 -27.69 34.33 11.75
C GLU A 275 -26.79 33.09 11.61
N ASN A 276 -25.84 33.18 10.68
CA ASN A 276 -24.84 32.13 10.49
C ASN A 276 -24.01 32.00 11.78
N SER A 277 -24.15 30.89 12.49
CA SER A 277 -23.52 30.62 13.78
C SER A 277 -22.00 30.66 13.76
N LEU A 278 -21.39 30.55 12.56
CA LEU A 278 -19.94 30.63 12.37
C LEU A 278 -19.40 32.06 12.28
N VAL A 279 -20.25 33.05 12.11
CA VAL A 279 -19.81 34.45 11.95
C VAL A 279 -19.02 34.97 13.15
N PRO A 280 -19.39 34.70 14.42
CA PRO A 280 -18.59 35.10 15.58
C PRO A 280 -17.19 34.50 15.58
N ASP A 281 -17.09 33.19 15.34
CA ASP A 281 -15.82 32.44 15.33
C ASP A 281 -14.93 32.87 14.16
N ALA A 282 -15.54 33.11 12.99
CA ALA A 282 -14.87 33.63 11.82
C ALA A 282 -14.27 35.02 12.04
N ARG A 283 -15.00 35.90 12.76
CA ARG A 283 -14.49 37.22 13.14
C ARG A 283 -13.34 37.14 14.12
N GLN A 284 -13.41 36.22 15.09
CA GLN A 284 -12.32 36.00 16.05
C GLN A 284 -11.06 35.44 15.34
N LEU A 285 -11.24 34.50 14.43
CA LEU A 285 -10.13 33.95 13.63
C LEU A 285 -9.51 35.04 12.76
N LEU A 286 -10.31 35.87 12.13
CA LEU A 286 -9.83 36.99 11.29
C LEU A 286 -9.01 37.98 12.13
N GLN A 287 -9.47 38.31 13.35
CA GLN A 287 -8.69 39.15 14.25
C GLN A 287 -7.35 38.53 14.64
N SER A 288 -7.36 37.23 14.97
CA SER A 288 -6.13 36.50 15.29
C SER A 288 -5.13 36.47 14.12
N ALA A 289 -5.62 36.38 12.89
CA ALA A 289 -4.78 36.45 11.69
C ALA A 289 -4.13 37.81 11.51
N TYR A 290 -4.89 38.91 11.72
CA TYR A 290 -4.32 40.25 11.66
C TYR A 290 -3.30 40.53 12.78
N ASP A 291 -3.55 40.02 13.99
CA ASP A 291 -2.61 40.13 15.12
C ASP A 291 -1.30 39.39 14.81
N LEU A 292 -1.40 38.19 14.21
CA LEU A 292 -0.23 37.40 13.76
C LEU A 292 0.54 38.14 12.66
N MET A 293 -0.16 38.66 11.66
CA MET A 293 0.47 39.43 10.56
C MET A 293 1.19 40.67 11.10
N GLY A 294 0.70 41.29 12.17
CA GLY A 294 1.39 42.42 12.82
C GLY A 294 2.75 42.09 13.40
N SER A 295 3.04 40.81 13.64
CA SER A 295 4.33 40.31 14.14
C SER A 295 5.23 39.70 13.05
N MET A 296 4.77 39.58 11.79
CA MET A 296 5.47 38.93 10.70
C MET A 296 6.20 39.91 9.79
N ASP A 297 7.21 39.39 9.06
CA ASP A 297 7.83 40.14 7.96
C ASP A 297 6.88 40.21 6.77
N ALA A 298 6.45 41.44 6.43
CA ALA A 298 5.52 41.70 5.33
C ALA A 298 6.03 41.26 3.94
N SER A 299 7.32 41.00 3.80
CA SER A 299 7.90 40.48 2.54
C SER A 299 7.85 38.93 2.45
N SER A 300 7.43 38.26 3.47
CA SER A 300 7.43 36.78 3.50
C SER A 300 6.24 36.20 2.71
N ALA A 301 6.47 35.04 2.09
CA ALA A 301 5.39 34.30 1.40
C ALA A 301 4.25 33.89 2.37
N ALA A 302 4.59 33.61 3.65
CA ALA A 302 3.61 33.28 4.67
C ALA A 302 2.69 34.48 4.98
N TYR A 303 3.24 35.70 5.08
CA TYR A 303 2.44 36.92 5.24
C TYR A 303 1.46 37.10 4.08
N ALA A 304 1.92 36.94 2.84
CA ALA A 304 1.08 37.09 1.64
C ALA A 304 -0.08 36.06 1.60
N ASN A 305 0.19 34.84 2.03
CA ASN A 305 -0.81 33.78 2.08
C ASN A 305 -1.90 34.07 3.14
N ILE A 306 -1.49 34.45 4.36
CA ILE A 306 -2.43 34.83 5.44
C ILE A 306 -3.23 36.04 5.02
N GLN A 307 -2.61 37.06 4.42
CA GLN A 307 -3.27 38.26 3.92
C GLN A 307 -4.36 37.93 2.90
N SER A 308 -4.07 37.05 1.94
CA SER A 308 -5.04 36.65 0.91
C SER A 308 -6.21 35.88 1.50
N ALA A 309 -5.95 34.96 2.43
CA ALA A 309 -6.99 34.20 3.11
C ALA A 309 -7.87 35.09 4.03
N ALA A 310 -7.25 36.03 4.77
CA ALA A 310 -7.94 36.98 5.59
C ALA A 310 -8.86 37.92 4.78
N ALA A 311 -8.38 38.42 3.67
CA ALA A 311 -9.16 39.26 2.75
C ALA A 311 -10.36 38.49 2.16
N THR A 312 -10.21 37.21 1.87
CA THR A 312 -11.30 36.35 1.40
C THR A 312 -12.37 36.19 2.47
N LEU A 313 -11.98 35.88 3.71
CA LEU A 313 -12.91 35.75 4.83
C LEU A 313 -13.61 37.07 5.15
N GLU A 314 -12.89 38.18 5.15
CA GLU A 314 -13.47 39.52 5.38
C GLU A 314 -14.51 39.88 4.30
N SER A 315 -14.24 39.59 3.03
CA SER A 315 -15.18 39.80 1.93
C SER A 315 -16.48 39.02 2.13
N ILE A 316 -16.37 37.76 2.54
CA ILE A 316 -17.54 36.89 2.80
C ILE A 316 -18.34 37.42 4.01
N LEU A 317 -17.66 37.78 5.07
CA LEU A 317 -18.32 38.31 6.30
C LEU A 317 -18.98 39.68 6.07
N SER A 318 -18.54 40.42 5.05
CA SER A 318 -19.10 41.73 4.67
C SER A 318 -20.31 41.61 3.75
N SER A 319 -20.57 40.45 3.17
CA SER A 319 -21.73 40.18 2.35
C SER A 319 -22.98 40.03 3.21
N GLY A 320 -23.83 40.91 3.38
CA GLY A 320 -24.96 41.01 4.29
C GLY A 320 -25.73 39.75 4.74
N ASN A 321 -25.43 38.57 4.14
CA ASN A 321 -25.93 37.27 4.61
C ASN A 321 -24.95 36.18 4.11
N PRO A 322 -23.80 35.98 4.78
CA PRO A 322 -22.81 35.00 4.34
C PRO A 322 -23.31 33.56 4.47
N GLY A 323 -23.17 32.77 3.40
CA GLY A 323 -23.49 31.34 3.45
C GLY A 323 -22.57 30.60 4.42
N MET A 324 -23.11 29.65 5.21
CA MET A 324 -22.34 28.89 6.21
C MET A 324 -21.16 28.12 5.54
N ALA A 325 -21.38 27.55 4.36
CA ALA A 325 -20.34 26.85 3.60
C ALA A 325 -19.22 27.78 3.14
N ASP A 326 -19.54 29.01 2.76
CA ASP A 326 -18.57 30.01 2.30
C ASP A 326 -17.70 30.49 3.46
N VAL A 327 -18.31 30.74 4.63
CA VAL A 327 -17.60 31.11 5.87
C VAL A 327 -16.68 29.97 6.32
N ALA A 328 -17.16 28.74 6.38
CA ALA A 328 -16.38 27.60 6.78
C ALA A 328 -15.19 27.34 5.83
N GLY A 329 -15.40 27.46 4.52
CA GLY A 329 -14.35 27.33 3.52
C GLY A 329 -13.26 28.40 3.66
N ALA A 330 -13.65 29.64 3.88
CA ALA A 330 -12.69 30.74 4.06
C ALA A 330 -11.94 30.65 5.43
N MET A 331 -12.59 30.20 6.50
CA MET A 331 -11.93 29.92 7.77
C MET A 331 -10.88 28.82 7.63
N ALA A 332 -11.18 27.76 6.86
CA ALA A 332 -10.23 26.68 6.61
C ALA A 332 -8.97 27.15 5.86
N LEU A 333 -9.11 28.12 4.95
CA LEU A 333 -7.94 28.72 4.25
C LEU A 333 -7.06 29.53 5.22
N LEU A 334 -7.64 30.13 6.24
CA LEU A 334 -6.92 30.97 7.19
C LEU A 334 -6.23 30.17 8.31
N THR A 335 -6.61 28.90 8.49
CA THR A 335 -6.02 27.99 9.49
C THR A 335 -4.92 27.12 8.94
N GLN A 336 -4.62 27.17 7.64
CA GLN A 336 -3.51 26.48 6.98
C GLN A 336 -2.22 27.31 7.05
#